data_514bbf7b978b81a0ce08648e9f91c5c4
#
_entry.id   514bbf7b978b81a0ce08648e9f91c5c4
#
_cell.length_a   1.000
_cell.length_b   1.000
_cell.length_c   1.000
_cell.angle_alpha   90.00
_cell.angle_beta   90.00
_cell.angle_gamma   90.00
#
_symmetry.space_group_name_H-M   'P 1'
#
loop_
_entity.id
_entity.type
_entity.pdbx_description
1 polymer ?
#
loop_
_entity_poly.entity_id
_entity_poly.type
_entity_poly.pdbx_seq_one_letter_code
_entity_poly.pdbx_strand_id
1 'polypeptide(L)'
;MSTAASPDPASPGPPRDVPALQERLAAFAAARDWGRYHTPKNLTAALSVEAGELVEIFQWLTPEQSARVMSDPARAARVEDEVADVLAYLLQFCETLGIDPLAALEAKIERNEQRFPVGGNHSFE
;
A
#
# COMPACT_ATOMS: atom_id res chain seq x y z
N MET A 1 -4.54 -37.40 -0.08
CA MET A 1 -4.35 -36.11 0.64
C MET A 1 -2.89 -35.74 0.59
N SER A 2 -2.56 -34.66 -0.10
CA SER A 2 -1.20 -34.15 -0.06
C SER A 2 -1.06 -33.25 1.15
N THR A 3 -0.21 -33.65 2.07
CA THR A 3 0.24 -32.76 3.13
C THR A 3 1.17 -31.74 2.48
N ALA A 4 0.87 -30.46 2.62
CA ALA A 4 1.79 -29.42 2.20
C ALA A 4 3.13 -29.62 2.96
N ALA A 5 4.22 -29.77 2.23
CA ALA A 5 5.52 -29.85 2.84
C ALA A 5 5.82 -28.54 3.57
N SER A 6 6.32 -28.61 4.81
CA SER A 6 6.82 -27.44 5.50
C SER A 6 7.93 -26.81 4.67
N PRO A 7 7.94 -25.47 4.51
CA PRO A 7 9.02 -24.84 3.74
C PRO A 7 10.36 -25.12 4.39
N ASP A 8 11.34 -25.45 3.58
CA ASP A 8 12.72 -25.63 4.03
C ASP A 8 13.21 -24.30 4.61
N PRO A 9 13.67 -24.24 5.87
CA PRO A 9 14.14 -23.00 6.46
C PRO A 9 15.35 -22.38 5.75
N ALA A 10 16.04 -23.16 4.89
CA ALA A 10 17.13 -22.64 4.06
C ALA A 10 16.65 -22.11 2.70
N SER A 11 15.39 -22.35 2.32
CA SER A 11 14.83 -21.85 1.05
C SER A 11 14.39 -20.40 1.22
N PRO A 12 14.74 -19.51 0.29
CA PRO A 12 14.18 -18.17 0.29
C PRO A 12 12.66 -18.26 0.06
N GLY A 13 11.90 -17.48 0.77
CA GLY A 13 10.47 -17.34 0.54
C GLY A 13 10.19 -16.75 -0.85
N PRO A 14 8.90 -16.65 -1.25
CA PRO A 14 8.56 -16.01 -2.51
C PRO A 14 9.11 -14.57 -2.56
N PRO A 15 9.41 -14.05 -3.76
CA PRO A 15 9.91 -12.69 -3.92
C PRO A 15 8.99 -11.67 -3.24
N ARG A 16 9.59 -10.64 -2.66
CA ARG A 16 8.90 -9.63 -1.86
C ARG A 16 9.12 -8.23 -2.42
N ASP A 17 9.22 -8.15 -3.73
CA ASP A 17 9.32 -6.89 -4.45
C ASP A 17 7.96 -6.47 -5.02
N VAL A 18 7.89 -5.23 -5.50
CA VAL A 18 6.64 -4.67 -6.02
C VAL A 18 6.09 -5.49 -7.20
N PRO A 19 6.86 -5.82 -8.26
CA PRO A 19 6.30 -6.61 -9.36
C PRO A 19 5.78 -7.97 -8.93
N ALA A 20 6.48 -8.67 -8.04
CA ALA A 20 6.06 -9.98 -7.55
C ALA A 20 4.76 -9.90 -6.76
N LEU A 21 4.60 -8.87 -5.92
CA LEU A 21 3.37 -8.67 -5.15
C LEU A 21 2.21 -8.23 -6.05
N GLN A 22 2.46 -7.40 -7.05
CA GLN A 22 1.45 -7.05 -8.06
C GLN A 22 0.98 -8.29 -8.82
N GLU A 23 1.88 -9.17 -9.19
CA GLU A 23 1.53 -10.43 -9.86
C GLU A 23 0.67 -11.32 -8.97
N ARG A 24 0.98 -11.42 -7.69
CA ARG A 24 0.17 -12.17 -6.72
C ARG A 24 -1.22 -11.57 -6.55
N LEU A 25 -1.33 -10.25 -6.49
CA LEU A 25 -2.62 -9.55 -6.40
C LEU A 25 -3.46 -9.77 -7.66
N ALA A 26 -2.84 -9.71 -8.83
CA ALA A 26 -3.52 -9.97 -10.10
C ALA A 26 -4.03 -11.41 -10.19
N ALA A 27 -3.22 -12.38 -9.78
CA ALA A 27 -3.59 -13.79 -9.75
C ALA A 27 -4.74 -14.05 -8.76
N PHE A 28 -4.69 -13.43 -7.59
CA PHE A 28 -5.76 -13.51 -6.59
C PHE A 28 -7.09 -13.00 -7.14
N ALA A 29 -7.07 -11.85 -7.80
CA ALA A 29 -8.26 -11.25 -8.40
C ALA A 29 -8.78 -12.08 -9.58
N ALA A 30 -7.89 -12.58 -10.43
CA ALA A 30 -8.24 -13.41 -11.57
C ALA A 30 -8.92 -14.72 -11.13
N ALA A 31 -8.40 -15.36 -10.09
CA ALA A 31 -8.95 -16.61 -9.56
C ALA A 31 -10.41 -16.44 -9.06
N ARG A 32 -10.81 -15.23 -8.71
CA ARG A 32 -12.14 -14.88 -8.21
C ARG A 32 -13.00 -14.13 -9.21
N ASP A 33 -12.51 -13.97 -10.43
CA ASP A 33 -13.16 -13.20 -11.50
C ASP A 33 -13.48 -11.75 -11.08
N TRP A 34 -12.56 -11.14 -10.32
CA TRP A 34 -12.71 -9.76 -9.87
C TRP A 34 -12.10 -8.74 -10.84
N GLY A 35 -11.30 -9.20 -11.80
CA GLY A 35 -10.62 -8.31 -12.74
C GLY A 35 -11.55 -7.36 -13.47
N ARG A 36 -12.76 -7.80 -13.81
CA ARG A 36 -13.78 -6.96 -14.47
C ARG A 36 -14.27 -5.80 -13.61
N TYR A 37 -14.09 -5.87 -12.30
CA TYR A 37 -14.45 -4.81 -11.37
C TYR A 37 -13.29 -3.88 -11.04
N HIS A 38 -12.05 -4.29 -11.36
CA HIS A 38 -10.83 -3.56 -11.05
C HIS A 38 -10.44 -2.58 -12.16
N THR A 39 -11.39 -1.77 -12.60
CA THR A 39 -11.09 -0.65 -13.48
C THR A 39 -10.32 0.42 -12.73
N PRO A 40 -9.52 1.27 -13.40
CA PRO A 40 -8.82 2.37 -12.72
C PRO A 40 -9.76 3.24 -11.88
N LYS A 41 -10.94 3.55 -12.40
CA LYS A 41 -11.94 4.33 -11.66
C LYS A 41 -12.36 3.64 -10.37
N ASN A 42 -12.66 2.35 -10.42
CA ASN A 42 -13.10 1.58 -9.26
C ASN A 42 -11.96 1.39 -8.25
N LEU A 43 -10.73 1.20 -8.72
CA LEU A 43 -9.57 1.07 -7.85
C LEU A 43 -9.28 2.35 -7.08
N THR A 44 -9.45 3.53 -7.70
CA THR A 44 -9.30 4.80 -6.97
C THR A 44 -10.38 4.97 -5.91
N ALA A 45 -11.62 4.58 -6.22
CA ALA A 45 -12.71 4.62 -5.23
C ALA A 45 -12.43 3.68 -4.05
N ALA A 46 -12.00 2.46 -4.32
CA ALA A 46 -11.64 1.49 -3.28
C ALA A 46 -10.47 2.00 -2.43
N LEU A 47 -9.45 2.56 -3.06
CA LEU A 47 -8.32 3.18 -2.37
C LEU A 47 -8.78 4.28 -1.42
N SER A 48 -9.70 5.14 -1.85
CA SER A 48 -10.21 6.24 -1.02
C SER A 48 -10.97 5.73 0.20
N VAL A 49 -11.72 4.65 0.07
CA VAL A 49 -12.42 4.01 1.19
C VAL A 49 -11.42 3.48 2.22
N GLU A 50 -10.40 2.76 1.78
CA GLU A 50 -9.40 2.21 2.70
C GLU A 50 -8.56 3.32 3.35
N ALA A 51 -8.23 4.37 2.61
CA ALA A 51 -7.57 5.55 3.18
C ALA A 51 -8.45 6.21 4.26
N GLY A 52 -9.76 6.28 4.02
CA GLY A 52 -10.75 6.75 5.00
C GLY A 52 -10.79 5.88 6.25
N GLU A 53 -10.74 4.57 6.11
CA GLU A 53 -10.70 3.65 7.25
C GLU A 53 -9.42 3.81 8.07
N LEU A 54 -8.30 4.09 7.40
CA LEU A 54 -7.06 4.44 8.09
C LEU A 54 -7.21 5.74 8.90
N VAL A 55 -7.84 6.75 8.32
CA VAL A 55 -8.13 8.01 9.02
C VAL A 55 -9.01 7.77 10.25
N GLU A 56 -10.02 6.89 10.15
CA GLU A 56 -10.91 6.58 11.27
C GLU A 56 -10.16 6.08 12.51
N ILE A 57 -9.08 5.34 12.34
CA ILE A 57 -8.27 4.85 13.46
C ILE A 57 -7.67 6.01 14.25
N PHE A 58 -7.31 7.09 13.58
CA PHE A 58 -6.57 8.22 14.16
C PHE A 58 -7.44 9.44 14.48
N GLN A 59 -8.64 9.52 13.95
CA GLN A 59 -9.43 10.76 13.96
C GLN A 59 -9.69 11.36 15.36
N TRP A 60 -9.74 10.52 16.39
CA TRP A 60 -10.01 10.96 17.77
C TRP A 60 -8.76 10.91 18.66
N LEU A 61 -7.61 10.58 18.09
CA LEU A 61 -6.35 10.52 18.83
C LEU A 61 -5.68 11.89 18.86
N THR A 62 -5.04 12.21 19.98
CA THR A 62 -4.12 13.35 20.04
C THR A 62 -2.85 13.01 19.23
N PRO A 63 -2.04 14.04 18.86
CA PRO A 63 -0.77 13.76 18.20
C PRO A 63 0.14 12.81 19.00
N GLU A 64 0.16 12.94 20.32
CA GLU A 64 0.95 12.08 21.22
C GLU A 64 0.44 10.65 21.22
N GLN A 65 -0.89 10.48 21.26
CA GLN A 65 -1.51 9.15 21.18
C GLN A 65 -1.27 8.50 19.81
N SER A 66 -1.36 9.28 18.74
CA SER A 66 -1.14 8.78 17.38
C SER A 66 0.28 8.24 17.20
N ALA A 67 1.27 8.91 17.79
CA ALA A 67 2.66 8.47 17.73
C ALA A 67 2.89 7.11 18.42
N ARG A 68 2.02 6.74 19.36
CA ARG A 68 2.11 5.49 20.13
C ARG A 68 1.05 4.47 19.75
N VAL A 69 0.37 4.65 18.62
CA VAL A 69 -0.73 3.76 18.21
C VAL A 69 -0.31 2.29 18.14
N MET A 70 0.95 2.02 17.75
CA MET A 70 1.45 0.65 17.62
C MET A 70 1.70 -0.05 18.95
N SER A 71 1.65 0.66 20.09
CA SER A 71 1.78 0.06 21.41
C SER A 71 0.50 -0.64 21.89
N ASP A 72 -0.63 -0.39 21.24
CA ASP A 72 -1.90 -1.08 21.46
C ASP A 72 -2.03 -2.20 20.40
N PRO A 73 -1.97 -3.48 20.79
CA PRO A 73 -1.99 -4.59 19.81
C PRO A 73 -3.23 -4.59 18.90
N ALA A 74 -4.40 -4.25 19.41
CA ALA A 74 -5.63 -4.22 18.62
C ALA A 74 -5.60 -3.12 17.56
N ARG A 75 -5.14 -1.91 17.93
CA ARG A 75 -4.99 -0.81 16.99
C ARG A 75 -3.86 -1.05 16.00
N ALA A 76 -2.74 -1.62 16.48
CA ALA A 76 -1.61 -1.97 15.62
C ALA A 76 -2.04 -2.91 14.50
N ALA A 77 -2.81 -3.94 14.81
CA ALA A 77 -3.33 -4.88 13.81
C ALA A 77 -4.21 -4.17 12.77
N ARG A 78 -5.08 -3.26 13.21
CA ARG A 78 -5.93 -2.48 12.30
C ARG A 78 -5.11 -1.55 11.40
N VAL A 79 -4.12 -0.88 11.96
CA VAL A 79 -3.24 0.00 11.17
C VAL A 79 -2.52 -0.79 10.08
N GLU A 80 -1.96 -1.94 10.44
CA GLU A 80 -1.26 -2.80 9.48
C GLU A 80 -2.19 -3.29 8.37
N ASP A 81 -3.41 -3.72 8.72
CA ASP A 81 -4.41 -4.17 7.74
C ASP A 81 -4.78 -3.04 6.77
N GLU A 82 -5.04 -1.83 7.26
CA GLU A 82 -5.42 -0.71 6.41
C GLU A 82 -4.26 -0.21 5.55
N VAL A 83 -3.05 -0.22 6.08
CA VAL A 83 -1.84 0.08 5.28
C VAL A 83 -1.72 -0.92 4.13
N ALA A 84 -1.93 -2.21 4.42
CA ALA A 84 -1.86 -3.26 3.41
C ALA A 84 -2.94 -3.08 2.34
N ASP A 85 -4.17 -2.75 2.72
CA ASP A 85 -5.28 -2.56 1.79
C ASP A 85 -5.07 -1.31 0.91
N VAL A 86 -4.61 -0.20 1.49
CA VAL A 86 -4.28 1.01 0.74
C VAL A 86 -3.20 0.72 -0.30
N LEU A 87 -2.14 0.06 0.13
CA LEU A 87 -1.03 -0.29 -0.76
C LEU A 87 -1.47 -1.26 -1.85
N ALA A 88 -2.27 -2.27 -1.52
CA ALA A 88 -2.77 -3.25 -2.49
C ALA A 88 -3.56 -2.58 -3.62
N TYR A 89 -4.49 -1.70 -3.30
CA TYR A 89 -5.26 -0.99 -4.33
C TYR A 89 -4.40 -0.03 -5.15
N LEU A 90 -3.45 0.65 -4.51
CA LEU A 90 -2.53 1.53 -5.22
C LEU A 90 -1.64 0.75 -6.20
N LEU A 91 -1.11 -0.39 -5.78
CA LEU A 91 -0.28 -1.23 -6.64
C LEU A 91 -1.08 -1.82 -7.81
N GLN A 92 -2.30 -2.25 -7.58
CA GLN A 92 -3.19 -2.74 -8.64
C GLN A 92 -3.54 -1.62 -9.63
N PHE A 93 -3.81 -0.43 -9.14
CA PHE A 93 -4.04 0.75 -9.96
C PHE A 93 -2.85 1.04 -10.89
N CYS A 94 -1.65 1.05 -10.32
CA CYS A 94 -0.43 1.28 -11.09
C CYS A 94 -0.23 0.22 -12.17
N GLU A 95 -0.44 -1.04 -11.84
CA GLU A 95 -0.31 -2.15 -12.79
C GLU A 95 -1.30 -2.01 -13.96
N THR A 96 -2.55 -1.69 -13.65
CA THR A 96 -3.61 -1.53 -14.66
C THR A 96 -3.27 -0.43 -15.67
N LEU A 97 -2.61 0.64 -15.23
CA LEU A 97 -2.25 1.77 -16.09
C LEU A 97 -0.81 1.74 -16.60
N GLY A 98 -0.06 0.70 -16.27
CA GLY A 98 1.34 0.58 -16.70
C GLY A 98 2.26 1.60 -16.02
N ILE A 99 1.93 2.04 -14.81
CA ILE A 99 2.75 2.96 -14.03
C ILE A 99 3.70 2.14 -13.15
N ASP A 100 5.00 2.45 -13.22
CA ASP A 100 5.97 1.95 -12.25
C ASP A 100 5.91 2.86 -11.01
N PRO A 101 5.37 2.38 -9.88
CA PRO A 101 5.17 3.23 -8.70
C PRO A 101 6.47 3.74 -8.10
N LEU A 102 7.53 2.95 -8.11
CA LEU A 102 8.82 3.37 -7.55
C LEU A 102 9.50 4.41 -8.43
N ALA A 103 9.46 4.22 -9.75
CA ALA A 103 9.98 5.21 -10.68
C ALA A 103 9.20 6.53 -10.61
N ALA A 104 7.87 6.45 -10.50
CA ALA A 104 7.03 7.64 -10.33
C ALA A 104 7.38 8.40 -9.04
N LEU A 105 7.57 7.67 -7.94
CA LEU A 105 7.96 8.26 -6.66
C LEU A 105 9.33 8.91 -6.73
N GLU A 106 10.33 8.21 -7.28
CA GLU A 106 11.69 8.72 -7.43
C GLU A 106 11.71 10.01 -8.23
N ALA A 107 11.04 10.02 -9.37
CA ALA A 107 10.94 11.23 -10.21
C ALA A 107 10.26 12.39 -9.48
N LYS A 108 9.22 12.08 -8.69
CA LYS A 108 8.52 13.10 -7.90
C LYS A 108 9.42 13.68 -6.80
N ILE A 109 10.18 12.82 -6.11
CA ILE A 109 11.14 13.25 -5.09
C ILE A 109 12.16 14.23 -5.71
N GLU A 110 12.74 13.88 -6.85
CA GLU A 110 13.71 14.73 -7.54
C GLU A 110 13.11 16.08 -7.90
N ARG A 111 11.88 16.11 -8.43
CA ARG A 111 11.19 17.37 -8.73
C ARG A 111 10.93 18.21 -7.48
N ASN A 112 10.55 17.56 -6.38
CA ASN A 112 10.30 18.24 -5.11
C ASN A 112 11.59 18.81 -4.49
N GLU A 113 12.69 18.08 -4.60
CA GLU A 113 14.00 18.59 -4.15
C GLU A 113 14.40 19.88 -4.89
N GLN A 114 14.11 19.97 -6.18
CA GLN A 114 14.35 21.17 -6.98
C GLN A 114 13.33 22.27 -6.68
N ARG A 115 12.06 21.91 -6.48
CA ARG A 115 10.98 22.87 -6.21
C ARG A 115 11.08 23.47 -4.80
N PHE A 116 11.52 22.67 -3.83
CA PHE A 116 11.64 23.03 -2.42
C PHE A 116 13.07 22.83 -1.93
N PRO A 117 14.04 23.68 -2.38
CA PRO A 117 15.44 23.52 -1.97
C PRO A 117 15.61 23.80 -0.48
N VAL A 118 16.65 23.20 0.12
CA VAL A 118 16.98 23.40 1.53
C VAL A 118 17.28 24.89 1.78
N GLY A 119 16.74 25.44 2.88
CA GLY A 119 16.91 26.85 3.23
C GLY A 119 15.94 27.80 2.53
N GLY A 120 15.07 27.26 1.65
CA GLY A 120 14.01 28.05 1.06
C GLY A 120 12.80 28.20 2.01
N ASN A 121 11.96 29.17 1.73
CA ASN A 121 10.73 29.39 2.49
C ASN A 121 9.64 28.52 1.88
N HIS A 122 9.20 27.49 2.60
CA HIS A 122 8.24 26.51 2.09
C HIS A 122 6.92 26.62 2.84
N SER A 123 5.84 26.71 2.10
CA SER A 123 4.50 26.46 2.65
C SER A 123 4.06 25.05 2.25
N PHE A 124 3.49 24.34 3.20
CA PHE A 124 2.83 23.06 2.92
C PHE A 124 1.51 23.35 2.23
N GLU A 125 1.44 23.01 0.97
CA GLU A 125 0.20 23.04 0.18
C GLU A 125 -0.19 21.63 -0.23
#